data_c51e9fd0534cf6be089e878f9f45ffae
#
_entry.id   c51e9fd0534cf6be089e878f9f45ffae
#
_cell.length_a   1.000
_cell.length_b   1.000
_cell.length_c   1.000
_cell.angle_alpha   90.00
_cell.angle_beta   90.00
_cell.angle_gamma   90.00
#
_symmetry.space_group_name_H-M   'P 1'
#
loop_
_entity.id
_entity.type
_entity.pdbx_description
1 polymer ?
#
loop_
_entity_poly.entity_id
_entity_poly.type
_entity_poly.pdbx_seq_one_letter_code
_entity_poly.pdbx_strand_id
1 'polypeptide(L)'
;YEMLRSLVGSEMCIRDSDYYELSEGDGGSYILNAKDMCMIEHLKELKDAGVTSFKIEGRAKSAYYTATVTNAYRAALDAVKNGEPVPKWAVDEVYKVSHRQYCTGFYFNKEDANQYYENSGYIRECDFVGVIDSCENGRVNITQRNYFTVHDDLEVLSPGKTPVKLDIPYLINSKGEQTEIANRATEKMYFDYPVSFPPHSIIRKPLSKK
;
A
#
# COMPACT_ATOMS: atom_id res chain seq x y z
N TYR A 1 -14.39 23.75 -15.73
CA TYR A 1 -13.01 24.10 -16.16
C TYR A 1 -12.03 22.92 -16.01
N GLU A 2 -12.18 22.08 -15.00
CA GLU A 2 -11.36 20.86 -14.84
C GLU A 2 -11.80 19.73 -15.77
N MET A 3 -13.08 19.61 -16.08
CA MET A 3 -13.61 18.67 -17.08
C MET A 3 -13.02 18.91 -18.49
N LEU A 4 -12.82 20.17 -18.86
CA LEU A 4 -12.22 20.53 -20.16
C LEU A 4 -10.74 20.11 -20.28
N ARG A 5 -9.97 20.10 -19.18
CA ARG A 5 -8.59 19.60 -19.18
C ARG A 5 -8.48 18.07 -19.27
N SER A 6 -9.43 17.37 -18.69
CA SER A 6 -9.56 15.92 -18.84
C SER A 6 -9.97 15.53 -20.28
N LEU A 7 -10.87 16.29 -20.88
CA LEU A 7 -11.29 16.11 -22.28
C LEU A 7 -10.18 16.42 -23.29
N VAL A 8 -9.31 17.38 -23.04
CA VAL A 8 -8.18 17.72 -23.93
C VAL A 8 -7.15 16.58 -23.99
N GLY A 9 -6.92 15.88 -22.89
CA GLY A 9 -6.11 14.64 -22.89
C GLY A 9 -6.76 13.48 -23.63
N SER A 10 -8.09 13.44 -23.66
CA SER A 10 -8.88 12.42 -24.36
C SER A 10 -9.04 12.72 -25.87
N GLU A 11 -8.97 13.98 -26.28
CA GLU A 11 -9.09 14.36 -27.72
C GLU A 11 -7.99 13.76 -28.60
N MET A 12 -6.80 13.50 -28.07
CA MET A 12 -5.77 12.79 -28.81
C MET A 12 -6.10 11.31 -29.06
N CYS A 13 -6.93 10.72 -28.20
CA CYS A 13 -7.44 9.34 -28.38
C CYS A 13 -8.73 9.32 -29.22
N ILE A 14 -9.55 10.36 -29.15
CA ILE A 14 -10.83 10.49 -29.88
C ILE A 14 -10.61 10.63 -31.42
N ARG A 15 -9.45 11.04 -31.88
CA ARG A 15 -9.13 11.13 -33.31
C ARG A 15 -9.21 9.81 -34.05
N ASP A 16 -9.16 8.68 -33.32
CA ASP A 16 -9.25 7.34 -33.88
C ASP A 16 -10.64 6.70 -33.73
N SER A 17 -11.69 7.49 -33.47
CA SER A 17 -13.11 7.08 -33.44
C SER A 17 -13.48 6.09 -32.32
N ASP A 18 -12.74 6.04 -31.24
CA ASP A 18 -13.15 5.26 -30.07
C ASP A 18 -14.14 6.06 -29.21
N TYR A 19 -15.32 5.51 -29.00
CA TYR A 19 -16.33 6.06 -28.09
C TYR A 19 -16.13 5.48 -26.71
N TYR A 20 -16.04 6.35 -25.70
CA TYR A 20 -16.03 5.94 -24.30
C TYR A 20 -17.42 6.09 -23.72
N GLU A 21 -17.93 5.07 -23.09
CA GLU A 21 -19.21 5.11 -22.41
C GLU A 21 -19.09 5.97 -21.15
N LEU A 22 -19.97 6.96 -21.03
CA LEU A 22 -20.15 7.74 -19.83
C LEU A 22 -21.15 7.03 -18.94
N SER A 23 -20.70 6.48 -17.82
CA SER A 23 -21.57 5.88 -16.82
C SER A 23 -21.89 6.88 -15.73
N GLU A 24 -23.17 7.09 -15.43
CA GLU A 24 -23.66 7.90 -14.33
C GLU A 24 -24.21 6.97 -13.23
N GLY A 25 -23.80 7.20 -11.99
CA GLY A 25 -24.30 6.52 -10.80
C GLY A 25 -24.62 7.53 -9.70
N ASP A 26 -25.16 7.05 -8.60
CA ASP A 26 -25.56 7.86 -7.44
C ASP A 26 -24.41 8.71 -6.86
N GLY A 27 -23.15 8.35 -7.16
CA GLY A 27 -21.94 9.06 -6.70
C GLY A 27 -21.30 10.00 -7.73
N GLY A 28 -21.86 10.14 -8.93
CA GLY A 28 -21.33 11.01 -10.01
C GLY A 28 -21.13 10.32 -11.34
N SER A 29 -20.48 11.01 -12.27
CA SER A 29 -20.16 10.51 -13.62
C SER A 29 -18.77 9.91 -13.65
N TYR A 30 -18.62 8.73 -14.23
CA TYR A 30 -17.36 7.98 -14.30
C TYR A 30 -16.90 7.88 -15.76
N ILE A 31 -15.70 8.39 -16.03
CA ILE A 31 -15.00 8.21 -17.30
C ILE A 31 -13.63 7.62 -16.96
N LEU A 32 -13.29 6.47 -17.54
CA LEU A 32 -11.97 5.83 -17.38
C LEU A 32 -11.59 5.50 -15.91
N ASN A 33 -12.49 4.88 -15.17
CA ASN A 33 -12.20 4.38 -13.82
C ASN A 33 -11.52 2.98 -13.89
N ALA A 34 -10.25 2.95 -14.32
CA ALA A 34 -9.50 1.72 -14.48
C ALA A 34 -9.23 1.02 -13.15
N LYS A 35 -9.21 -0.32 -13.16
CA LYS A 35 -8.70 -1.14 -12.07
C LYS A 35 -7.18 -0.97 -11.92
N ASP A 36 -6.64 -1.27 -10.73
CA ASP A 36 -5.19 -1.31 -10.52
C ASP A 36 -4.65 -2.69 -10.97
N MET A 37 -3.52 -2.70 -11.67
CA MET A 37 -2.90 -3.96 -12.13
C MET A 37 -2.04 -4.57 -11.01
N CYS A 38 -2.28 -5.85 -10.71
CA CYS A 38 -1.47 -6.62 -9.76
C CYS A 38 -1.10 -7.98 -10.36
N MET A 39 0.20 -8.25 -10.46
CA MET A 39 0.75 -9.46 -11.06
C MET A 39 1.57 -10.31 -10.09
N ILE A 40 1.40 -10.09 -8.76
CA ILE A 40 2.24 -10.74 -7.75
C ILE A 40 2.16 -12.27 -7.78
N GLU A 41 1.00 -12.83 -8.08
CA GLU A 41 0.79 -14.28 -8.17
C GLU A 41 1.27 -14.88 -9.50
N HIS A 42 1.58 -14.05 -10.50
CA HIS A 42 1.95 -14.44 -11.86
C HIS A 42 3.42 -14.14 -12.21
N LEU A 43 4.26 -13.91 -11.19
CA LEU A 43 5.68 -13.58 -11.39
C LEU A 43 6.45 -14.73 -12.04
N LYS A 44 6.05 -15.98 -11.78
CA LYS A 44 6.67 -17.15 -12.40
C LYS A 44 6.41 -17.17 -13.90
N GLU A 45 5.16 -17.00 -14.32
CA GLU A 45 4.75 -16.97 -15.73
C GLU A 45 5.45 -15.83 -16.48
N LEU A 46 5.53 -14.65 -15.87
CA LEU A 46 6.23 -13.49 -16.46
C LEU A 46 7.74 -13.77 -16.62
N LYS A 47 8.38 -14.37 -15.62
CA LYS A 47 9.78 -14.79 -15.70
C LYS A 47 9.99 -15.83 -16.80
N ASP A 48 9.14 -16.85 -16.86
CA ASP A 48 9.23 -17.93 -17.87
C ASP A 48 9.00 -17.40 -19.29
N ALA A 49 8.19 -16.32 -19.42
CA ALA A 49 8.01 -15.59 -20.68
C ALA A 49 9.18 -14.67 -21.05
N GLY A 50 10.24 -14.61 -20.23
CA GLY A 50 11.45 -13.82 -20.50
C GLY A 50 11.44 -12.40 -19.97
N VAL A 51 10.50 -12.02 -19.09
CA VAL A 51 10.52 -10.71 -18.43
C VAL A 51 11.69 -10.65 -17.45
N THR A 52 12.59 -9.70 -17.63
CA THR A 52 13.82 -9.55 -16.82
C THR A 52 13.76 -8.39 -15.83
N SER A 53 12.80 -7.49 -15.96
CA SER A 53 12.65 -6.31 -15.11
C SER A 53 11.19 -6.00 -14.84
N PHE A 54 10.88 -5.69 -13.59
CA PHE A 54 9.54 -5.35 -13.12
C PHE A 54 9.51 -3.93 -12.60
N LYS A 55 8.56 -3.14 -13.10
CA LYS A 55 8.36 -1.76 -12.65
C LYS A 55 7.14 -1.67 -11.75
N ILE A 56 7.32 -1.16 -10.54
CA ILE A 56 6.24 -0.80 -9.63
C ILE A 56 5.91 0.67 -9.81
N GLU A 57 4.65 0.99 -10.11
CA GLU A 57 4.19 2.37 -10.21
C GLU A 57 3.65 2.84 -8.87
N GLY A 58 4.24 3.90 -8.36
CA GLY A 58 3.88 4.47 -7.06
C GLY A 58 4.03 5.99 -6.99
N ARG A 59 4.20 6.69 -8.12
CA ARG A 59 4.44 8.14 -8.16
C ARG A 59 3.40 8.96 -7.41
N ALA A 60 2.13 8.60 -7.53
CA ALA A 60 1.01 9.27 -6.87
C ALA A 60 0.61 8.62 -5.54
N LYS A 61 1.36 7.62 -5.08
CA LYS A 61 1.07 6.85 -3.88
C LYS A 61 1.95 7.30 -2.71
N SER A 62 1.58 6.90 -1.50
CA SER A 62 2.34 7.20 -0.27
C SER A 62 3.63 6.37 -0.15
N ALA A 63 4.55 6.81 0.73
CA ALA A 63 5.72 6.02 1.12
C ALA A 63 5.33 4.65 1.67
N TYR A 64 4.22 4.56 2.42
CA TYR A 64 3.65 3.31 2.91
C TYR A 64 3.30 2.34 1.78
N TYR A 65 2.62 2.82 0.74
CA TYR A 65 2.31 2.01 -0.44
C TYR A 65 3.60 1.45 -1.06
N THR A 66 4.54 2.33 -1.36
CA THR A 66 5.78 1.95 -2.05
C THR A 66 6.58 0.93 -1.22
N ALA A 67 6.74 1.15 0.08
CA ALA A 67 7.47 0.24 0.95
C ALA A 67 6.78 -1.13 1.05
N THR A 68 5.47 -1.17 1.28
CA THR A 68 4.70 -2.41 1.43
C THR A 68 4.71 -3.23 0.14
N VAL A 69 4.41 -2.61 -1.00
CA VAL A 69 4.36 -3.29 -2.29
C VAL A 69 5.75 -3.79 -2.69
N THR A 70 6.80 -2.96 -2.50
CA THR A 70 8.17 -3.37 -2.82
C THR A 70 8.63 -4.54 -1.95
N ASN A 71 8.31 -4.52 -0.64
CA ASN A 71 8.63 -5.63 0.27
C ASN A 71 7.94 -6.92 -0.16
N ALA A 72 6.66 -6.85 -0.48
CA ALA A 72 5.87 -8.01 -0.93
C ALA A 72 6.41 -8.58 -2.25
N TYR A 73 6.62 -7.74 -3.25
CA TYR A 73 7.17 -8.19 -4.55
C TYR A 73 8.60 -8.70 -4.44
N ARG A 74 9.43 -8.12 -3.55
CA ARG A 74 10.78 -8.64 -3.31
C ARG A 74 10.75 -10.06 -2.75
N ALA A 75 9.92 -10.31 -1.75
CA ALA A 75 9.74 -11.64 -1.18
C ALA A 75 9.19 -12.65 -2.21
N ALA A 76 8.21 -12.22 -3.01
CA ALA A 76 7.63 -13.05 -4.06
C ALA A 76 8.66 -13.40 -5.16
N LEU A 77 9.47 -12.43 -5.59
CA LEU A 77 10.52 -12.66 -6.60
C LEU A 77 11.63 -13.57 -6.07
N ASP A 78 12.01 -13.46 -4.79
CA ASP A 78 13.01 -14.33 -4.19
C ASP A 78 12.51 -15.77 -4.09
N ALA A 79 11.24 -15.98 -3.72
CA ALA A 79 10.61 -17.29 -3.75
C ALA A 79 10.60 -17.90 -5.16
N VAL A 80 10.14 -17.15 -6.17
CA VAL A 80 10.13 -17.60 -7.57
C VAL A 80 11.54 -17.90 -8.10
N LYS A 81 12.55 -17.11 -7.69
CA LYS A 81 13.95 -17.37 -8.03
C LYS A 81 14.44 -18.72 -7.47
N ASN A 82 14.03 -19.05 -6.27
CA ASN A 82 14.39 -20.29 -5.58
C ASN A 82 13.53 -21.50 -6.02
N GLY A 83 12.56 -21.31 -6.91
CA GLY A 83 11.63 -22.36 -7.34
C GLY A 83 10.52 -22.65 -6.33
N GLU A 84 10.30 -21.73 -5.39
CA GLU A 84 9.28 -21.82 -4.35
C GLU A 84 7.99 -21.08 -4.79
N PRO A 85 6.82 -21.47 -4.26
CA PRO A 85 5.60 -20.73 -4.48
C PRO A 85 5.67 -19.34 -3.84
N VAL A 86 4.95 -18.39 -4.41
CA VAL A 86 4.82 -17.03 -3.84
C VAL A 86 4.24 -17.15 -2.42
N PRO A 87 4.89 -16.56 -1.40
CA PRO A 87 4.41 -16.65 -0.03
C PRO A 87 3.06 -15.94 0.11
N LYS A 88 2.09 -16.63 0.73
CA LYS A 88 0.73 -16.08 0.92
C LYS A 88 0.74 -14.71 1.61
N TRP A 89 1.60 -14.53 2.62
CA TRP A 89 1.68 -13.24 3.32
C TRP A 89 2.07 -12.09 2.38
N ALA A 90 2.93 -12.35 1.37
CA ALA A 90 3.33 -11.32 0.40
C ALA A 90 2.14 -10.94 -0.51
N VAL A 91 1.31 -11.90 -0.89
CA VAL A 91 0.06 -11.63 -1.61
C VAL A 91 -0.89 -10.82 -0.74
N ASP A 92 -1.10 -11.24 0.52
CA ASP A 92 -2.00 -10.54 1.46
C ASP A 92 -1.55 -9.09 1.72
N GLU A 93 -0.24 -8.79 1.69
CA GLU A 93 0.30 -7.44 1.92
C GLU A 93 -0.08 -6.43 0.83
N VAL A 94 -0.16 -6.84 -0.43
CA VAL A 94 -0.54 -5.90 -1.51
C VAL A 94 -2.01 -5.47 -1.40
N TYR A 95 -2.84 -6.21 -0.69
CA TYR A 95 -4.24 -5.82 -0.41
C TYR A 95 -4.37 -4.86 0.78
N LYS A 96 -3.34 -4.72 1.63
CA LYS A 96 -3.37 -3.84 2.81
C LYS A 96 -3.03 -2.37 2.51
N VAL A 97 -2.58 -2.07 1.30
CA VAL A 97 -2.34 -0.70 0.85
C VAL A 97 -3.58 -0.11 0.20
N SER A 98 -3.60 1.21 0.00
CA SER A 98 -4.69 1.85 -0.71
C SER A 98 -4.63 1.54 -2.20
N HIS A 99 -5.60 0.79 -2.70
CA HIS A 99 -5.69 0.34 -4.08
C HIS A 99 -7.14 0.37 -4.60
N ARG A 100 -7.30 0.38 -5.92
CA ARG A 100 -8.58 0.06 -6.58
C ARG A 100 -8.72 -1.45 -6.69
N GLN A 101 -9.85 -1.94 -7.17
CA GLN A 101 -9.98 -3.36 -7.48
C GLN A 101 -8.81 -3.82 -8.35
N TYR A 102 -8.18 -4.93 -8.00
CA TYR A 102 -7.07 -5.50 -8.77
C TYR A 102 -7.55 -6.30 -9.97
N CYS A 103 -6.74 -6.25 -11.03
CA CYS A 103 -6.87 -7.10 -12.21
C CYS A 103 -5.47 -7.48 -12.72
N THR A 104 -5.42 -8.40 -13.67
CA THR A 104 -4.18 -8.79 -14.35
C THR A 104 -3.91 -7.97 -15.63
N GLY A 105 -4.66 -6.89 -15.85
CA GLY A 105 -4.60 -6.14 -17.11
C GLY A 105 -5.03 -7.01 -18.29
N PHE A 106 -4.32 -6.93 -19.40
CA PHE A 106 -4.63 -7.68 -20.63
C PHE A 106 -3.85 -9.00 -20.75
N TYR A 107 -3.14 -9.45 -19.69
CA TYR A 107 -2.24 -10.60 -19.79
C TYR A 107 -2.97 -11.94 -19.94
N PHE A 108 -4.11 -12.12 -19.28
CA PHE A 108 -4.86 -13.39 -19.31
C PHE A 108 -6.23 -13.23 -19.94
N ASN A 109 -6.95 -12.19 -19.60
CA ASN A 109 -8.31 -11.94 -20.09
C ASN A 109 -8.54 -10.45 -20.30
N LYS A 110 -9.03 -10.06 -21.48
CA LYS A 110 -9.39 -8.67 -21.78
C LYS A 110 -10.57 -8.17 -20.95
N GLU A 111 -11.48 -9.06 -20.58
CA GLU A 111 -12.67 -8.73 -19.79
C GLU A 111 -12.31 -8.31 -18.36
N ASP A 112 -11.23 -8.84 -17.79
CA ASP A 112 -10.78 -8.45 -16.44
C ASP A 112 -10.21 -7.03 -16.38
N ALA A 113 -9.73 -6.51 -17.49
CA ALA A 113 -9.19 -5.15 -17.60
C ALA A 113 -10.26 -4.06 -17.76
N ASN A 114 -11.56 -4.43 -17.67
CA ASN A 114 -12.67 -3.49 -17.79
C ASN A 114 -12.63 -2.39 -16.71
N GLN A 115 -13.32 -1.31 -17.03
CA GLN A 115 -13.58 -0.23 -16.09
C GLN A 115 -14.43 -0.74 -14.90
N TYR A 116 -14.24 -0.12 -13.75
CA TYR A 116 -15.01 -0.44 -12.55
C TYR A 116 -15.99 0.71 -12.25
N TYR A 117 -17.29 0.45 -12.39
CA TYR A 117 -18.34 1.47 -12.30
C TYR A 117 -19.13 1.45 -11.00
N GLU A 118 -18.98 0.40 -10.17
CA GLU A 118 -19.77 0.25 -8.94
C GLU A 118 -19.43 1.29 -7.87
N ASN A 119 -18.17 1.65 -7.75
CA ASN A 119 -17.73 2.76 -6.92
C ASN A 119 -16.36 3.30 -7.37
N SER A 120 -16.06 4.56 -7.03
CA SER A 120 -14.75 5.18 -7.26
C SER A 120 -13.81 5.04 -6.06
N GLY A 121 -14.25 4.34 -5.01
CA GLY A 121 -13.53 4.25 -3.74
C GLY A 121 -12.26 3.41 -3.83
N TYR A 122 -11.22 3.90 -3.15
CA TYR A 122 -10.06 3.10 -2.85
C TYR A 122 -10.37 2.15 -1.70
N ILE A 123 -9.99 0.88 -1.86
CA ILE A 123 -9.98 -0.11 -0.78
C ILE A 123 -8.77 0.21 0.10
N ARG A 124 -8.96 0.25 1.41
CA ARG A 124 -7.91 0.52 2.39
C ARG A 124 -8.15 -0.34 3.61
N GLU A 125 -7.21 -1.20 3.94
CA GLU A 125 -7.32 -2.10 5.09
C GLU A 125 -6.44 -1.71 6.28
N CYS A 126 -5.46 -0.80 6.09
CA CYS A 126 -4.57 -0.34 7.14
C CYS A 126 -4.34 1.16 7.09
N ASP A 127 -4.13 1.75 8.26
CA ASP A 127 -3.63 3.11 8.43
C ASP A 127 -2.13 3.12 8.69
N PHE A 128 -1.41 3.95 7.96
CA PHE A 128 -0.01 4.24 8.18
C PHE A 128 0.13 5.21 9.36
N VAL A 129 0.62 4.76 10.51
CA VAL A 129 0.61 5.56 11.74
C VAL A 129 1.98 6.04 12.18
N GLY A 130 3.08 5.38 11.78
CA GLY A 130 4.42 5.81 12.14
C GLY A 130 5.54 5.14 11.37
N VAL A 131 6.74 5.69 11.49
CA VAL A 131 7.99 5.13 10.99
C VAL A 131 8.94 4.96 12.16
N ILE A 132 9.64 3.84 12.23
CA ILE A 132 10.73 3.60 13.17
C ILE A 132 11.98 4.27 12.61
N ASP A 133 12.50 5.24 13.32
CA ASP A 133 13.70 5.97 12.95
C ASP A 133 14.97 5.20 13.37
N SER A 134 15.00 4.70 14.60
CA SER A 134 16.10 3.91 15.15
C SER A 134 15.65 3.03 16.33
N CYS A 135 16.46 2.01 16.63
CA CYS A 135 16.33 1.19 17.83
C CYS A 135 17.70 1.12 18.50
N GLU A 136 17.80 1.68 19.70
CA GLU A 136 19.07 1.73 20.45
C GLU A 136 18.83 1.42 21.92
N ASN A 137 19.60 0.47 22.47
CA ASN A 137 19.55 0.09 23.88
C ASN A 137 18.12 -0.25 24.39
N GLY A 138 17.32 -0.93 23.56
CA GLY A 138 15.94 -1.28 23.92
C GLY A 138 14.93 -0.15 23.74
N ARG A 139 15.36 1.02 23.24
CA ARG A 139 14.49 2.15 22.92
C ARG A 139 14.18 2.19 21.45
N VAL A 140 12.91 2.27 21.10
CA VAL A 140 12.41 2.42 19.73
C VAL A 140 12.00 3.88 19.53
N ASN A 141 12.74 4.59 18.68
CA ASN A 141 12.44 5.97 18.30
C ASN A 141 11.58 5.98 17.05
N ILE A 142 10.49 6.73 17.06
CA ILE A 142 9.51 6.79 15.98
C ILE A 142 9.20 8.22 15.56
N THR A 143 8.82 8.37 14.30
CA THR A 143 8.13 9.56 13.80
C THR A 143 6.68 9.22 13.54
N GLN A 144 5.77 9.85 14.27
CA GLN A 144 4.33 9.70 14.05
C GLN A 144 3.91 10.21 12.67
N ARG A 145 2.92 9.54 12.04
CA ARG A 145 2.34 9.93 10.74
C ARG A 145 0.84 10.17 10.81
N ASN A 146 0.11 9.32 11.51
CA ASN A 146 -1.31 9.44 11.75
C ASN A 146 -1.63 9.18 13.21
N TYR A 147 -2.88 9.45 13.58
CA TYR A 147 -3.39 9.19 14.91
C TYR A 147 -3.38 7.70 15.26
N PHE A 148 -2.86 7.39 16.46
CA PHE A 148 -2.98 6.07 17.08
C PHE A 148 -2.85 6.17 18.60
N THR A 149 -3.23 5.10 19.28
CA THR A 149 -3.09 4.92 20.71
C THR A 149 -2.32 3.63 21.01
N VAL A 150 -1.82 3.50 22.24
CA VAL A 150 -1.17 2.26 22.71
C VAL A 150 -2.13 1.07 22.77
N HIS A 151 -3.44 1.31 22.77
CA HIS A 151 -4.48 0.29 22.81
C HIS A 151 -4.94 -0.19 21.41
N ASP A 152 -4.44 0.44 20.36
CA ASP A 152 -4.74 0.01 18.99
C ASP A 152 -4.01 -1.31 18.65
N ASP A 153 -4.62 -2.14 17.83
CA ASP A 153 -3.91 -3.24 17.20
C ASP A 153 -2.90 -2.69 16.21
N LEU A 154 -1.61 -2.83 16.53
CA LEU A 154 -0.54 -2.31 15.71
C LEU A 154 0.30 -3.44 15.12
N GLU A 155 0.83 -3.20 13.92
CA GLU A 155 1.77 -4.10 13.24
C GLU A 155 3.02 -3.32 12.80
N VAL A 156 4.18 -3.97 12.87
CA VAL A 156 5.43 -3.48 12.28
C VAL A 156 5.72 -4.26 11.01
N LEU A 157 5.88 -3.53 9.91
CA LEU A 157 6.41 -4.03 8.66
C LEU A 157 7.88 -3.63 8.53
N SER A 158 8.77 -4.60 8.63
CA SER A 158 10.21 -4.40 8.44
C SER A 158 10.68 -4.86 7.07
N PRO A 159 11.71 -4.23 6.48
CA PRO A 159 12.26 -4.65 5.20
C PRO A 159 12.68 -6.13 5.18
N GLY A 160 12.21 -6.87 4.19
CA GLY A 160 12.54 -8.28 3.99
C GLY A 160 11.90 -9.26 4.99
N LYS A 161 10.95 -8.80 5.80
CA LYS A 161 10.31 -9.63 6.85
C LYS A 161 8.79 -9.61 6.74
N THR A 162 8.18 -10.66 7.28
CA THR A 162 6.74 -10.69 7.53
C THR A 162 6.36 -9.65 8.59
N PRO A 163 5.19 -9.02 8.50
CA PRO A 163 4.69 -8.15 9.55
C PRO A 163 4.57 -8.86 10.88
N VAL A 164 4.86 -8.16 11.95
CA VAL A 164 4.74 -8.65 13.32
C VAL A 164 3.85 -7.74 14.15
N LYS A 165 3.10 -8.31 15.08
CA LYS A 165 2.30 -7.54 16.03
C LYS A 165 3.20 -6.67 16.90
N LEU A 166 2.75 -5.46 17.20
CA LEU A 166 3.44 -4.51 18.07
C LEU A 166 2.51 -4.07 19.20
N ASP A 167 2.83 -4.47 20.40
CA ASP A 167 2.13 -4.02 21.61
C ASP A 167 2.98 -2.95 22.31
N ILE A 168 2.60 -1.69 22.22
CA ILE A 168 3.32 -0.55 22.80
C ILE A 168 2.85 -0.38 24.24
N PRO A 169 3.73 -0.47 25.28
CA PRO A 169 3.30 -0.34 26.66
C PRO A 169 2.99 1.11 27.06
N TYR A 170 3.67 2.07 26.47
CA TYR A 170 3.50 3.52 26.66
C TYR A 170 4.24 4.28 25.57
N LEU A 171 3.95 5.55 25.41
CA LEU A 171 4.67 6.47 24.54
C LEU A 171 5.29 7.60 25.36
N ILE A 172 6.48 8.04 24.99
CA ILE A 172 7.07 9.28 25.48
C ILE A 172 7.11 10.27 24.32
N ASN A 173 6.51 11.43 24.52
CA ASN A 173 6.43 12.49 23.52
C ASN A 173 7.75 13.30 23.43
N SER A 174 7.80 14.25 22.51
CA SER A 174 8.97 15.13 22.28
C SER A 174 9.34 16.02 23.48
N LYS A 175 8.44 16.17 24.45
CA LYS A 175 8.68 16.93 25.71
C LYS A 175 9.17 16.04 26.86
N GLY A 176 9.27 14.72 26.65
CA GLY A 176 9.63 13.77 27.70
C GLY A 176 8.44 13.35 28.57
N GLU A 177 7.20 13.66 28.20
CA GLU A 177 6.00 13.31 28.93
C GLU A 177 5.44 11.96 28.46
N GLN A 178 5.02 11.13 29.40
CA GLN A 178 4.35 9.88 29.09
C GLN A 178 2.93 10.15 28.61
N THR A 179 2.52 9.45 27.54
CA THR A 179 1.19 9.55 26.95
C THR A 179 0.76 8.19 26.41
N GLU A 180 -0.53 7.99 26.25
CA GLU A 180 -1.12 6.83 25.57
C GLU A 180 -1.52 7.15 24.12
N ILE A 181 -1.47 8.42 23.73
CA ILE A 181 -2.02 8.92 22.47
C ILE A 181 -0.93 9.61 21.66
N ALA A 182 -0.84 9.25 20.39
CA ALA A 182 -0.05 9.94 19.38
C ALA A 182 -1.00 10.69 18.41
N ASN A 183 -1.08 12.01 18.56
CA ASN A 183 -2.06 12.85 17.84
C ASN A 183 -1.44 14.07 17.13
N ARG A 184 -0.11 14.17 17.07
CA ARG A 184 0.61 15.28 16.43
C ARG A 184 1.45 14.76 15.27
N ALA A 185 1.00 14.96 14.04
CA ALA A 185 1.72 14.52 12.86
C ALA A 185 3.18 15.02 12.88
N THR A 186 4.11 14.12 12.53
CA THR A 186 5.56 14.30 12.52
C THR A 186 6.23 14.46 13.89
N GLU A 187 5.50 14.31 14.99
CA GLU A 187 6.10 14.31 16.32
C GLU A 187 7.08 13.14 16.48
N LYS A 188 8.23 13.41 17.08
CA LYS A 188 9.20 12.41 17.50
C LYS A 188 8.80 11.86 18.84
N MET A 189 8.64 10.55 18.93
CA MET A 189 8.25 9.85 20.14
C MET A 189 9.13 8.62 20.31
N TYR A 190 9.13 8.04 21.51
CA TYR A 190 9.77 6.75 21.72
C TYR A 190 9.01 5.90 22.74
N PHE A 191 9.33 4.63 22.74
CA PHE A 191 8.91 3.66 23.75
C PHE A 191 10.01 2.61 23.94
N ASP A 192 10.04 1.95 25.08
CA ASP A 192 10.98 0.87 25.33
C ASP A 192 10.36 -0.46 24.86
N TYR A 193 11.13 -1.25 24.14
CA TYR A 193 10.68 -2.52 23.56
C TYR A 193 11.83 -3.54 23.49
N PRO A 194 11.58 -4.83 23.82
CA PRO A 194 12.66 -5.82 23.91
C PRO A 194 13.20 -6.27 22.54
N VAL A 195 12.46 -6.02 21.45
CA VAL A 195 12.84 -6.40 20.10
C VAL A 195 13.32 -5.19 19.32
N SER A 196 14.45 -5.33 18.63
CA SER A 196 14.98 -4.29 17.74
C SER A 196 14.40 -4.43 16.34
N PHE A 197 14.03 -3.29 15.77
CA PHE A 197 13.54 -3.19 14.39
C PHE A 197 14.55 -2.41 13.52
N PRO A 198 14.74 -2.78 12.26
CA PRO A 198 15.54 -1.98 11.33
C PRO A 198 14.99 -0.56 11.19
N PRO A 199 15.85 0.45 10.96
CA PRO A 199 15.40 1.78 10.56
C PRO A 199 14.48 1.71 9.35
N HIS A 200 13.55 2.66 9.26
CA HIS A 200 12.51 2.75 8.22
C HIS A 200 11.47 1.63 8.26
N SER A 201 11.43 0.78 9.29
CA SER A 201 10.28 -0.08 9.53
C SER A 201 9.02 0.76 9.73
N ILE A 202 7.92 0.27 9.21
CA ILE A 202 6.63 1.00 9.21
C ILE A 202 5.74 0.46 10.31
N ILE A 203 5.15 1.37 11.08
CA ILE A 203 4.07 1.05 12.02
C ILE A 203 2.75 1.34 11.34
N ARG A 204 1.84 0.38 11.36
CA ARG A 204 0.51 0.51 10.80
C ARG A 204 -0.55 -0.04 11.74
N LYS A 205 -1.77 0.44 11.56
CA LYS A 205 -2.97 0.00 12.28
C LYS A 205 -3.93 -0.64 11.30
N PRO A 206 -4.25 -1.95 11.44
CA PRO A 206 -5.34 -2.57 10.70
C PRO A 206 -6.67 -1.88 10.99
N LEU A 207 -7.47 -1.68 9.96
CA LEU A 207 -8.81 -1.12 10.09
C LEU A 207 -9.80 -2.24 10.39
N SER A 208 -10.66 -2.04 11.37
CA SER A 208 -11.77 -2.98 11.64
C SER A 208 -12.65 -3.06 10.40
N LYS A 209 -12.90 -4.26 9.90
CA LYS A 209 -13.89 -4.46 8.83
C LYS A 209 -15.23 -3.96 9.34
N LYS A 210 -15.76 -2.94 8.70
CA LYS A 210 -17.12 -2.46 8.94
C LYS A 210 -18.14 -3.43 8.37
#